data_e9bcf9f933c1244a513ab65d3b42b1d6
#
_entry.id   e9bcf9f933c1244a513ab65d3b42b1d6
#
_cell.length_a   1.000
_cell.length_b   1.000
_cell.length_c   1.000
_cell.angle_alpha   90.00
_cell.angle_beta   90.00
_cell.angle_gamma   90.00
#
_symmetry.space_group_name_H-M   'P 1'
#
loop_
_entity.id
_entity.type
_entity.pdbx_description
1 polymer ?
#
loop_
_entity_poly.entity_id
_entity_poly.type
_entity_poly.pdbx_seq_one_letter_code
_entity_poly.pdbx_strand_id
1 'polypeptide(L)'
;MTPAPALAVAPAASVATLAPAAPRGLVDGFGRRIDYLRVSVTDRCDLRCGYCMPKGFKGFEEPANWLRHDEMARLVDLFAGLGVRRVRLTGGEPLLRRGVTDLAATIAALPGVDDLSLSTNGTQLARHAAALRAAGVDRLNISLDTLDAAEFGDVYKRQGITWT
;
A
#
# COMPACT_ATOMS: atom_id res chain seq x y z
N MET A 1 44.18 25.68 65.87
CA MET A 1 43.99 25.02 64.57
C MET A 1 42.55 24.49 64.52
N THR A 2 41.67 25.20 63.84
CA THR A 2 40.21 24.85 63.70
C THR A 2 40.02 24.03 62.43
N PRO A 3 39.40 22.88 62.49
CA PRO A 3 39.16 22.09 61.26
C PRO A 3 38.07 22.75 60.35
N ALA A 4 38.33 22.74 59.08
CA ALA A 4 37.43 23.28 58.08
C ALA A 4 36.16 22.39 57.95
N PRO A 5 34.97 22.97 57.61
CA PRO A 5 33.77 22.20 57.47
C PRO A 5 33.78 21.38 56.17
N ALA A 6 33.33 20.11 56.26
CA ALA A 6 33.18 19.21 55.15
C ALA A 6 32.02 19.66 54.25
N LEU A 7 32.29 19.82 52.99
CA LEU A 7 31.29 20.07 51.96
C LEU A 7 30.40 18.84 51.77
N ALA A 8 29.13 18.98 52.12
CA ALA A 8 28.12 17.96 51.83
C ALA A 8 27.80 17.92 50.29
N VAL A 9 28.10 16.80 49.67
CA VAL A 9 27.73 16.56 48.28
C VAL A 9 26.23 16.24 48.22
N ALA A 10 25.47 17.06 47.53
CA ALA A 10 24.03 16.82 47.30
C ALA A 10 23.84 15.56 46.43
N PRO A 11 22.82 14.73 46.70
CA PRO A 11 22.56 13.56 45.90
C PRO A 11 22.14 13.96 44.47
N ALA A 12 22.75 13.29 43.49
CA ALA A 12 22.44 13.50 42.07
C ALA A 12 20.94 13.28 41.81
N ALA A 13 20.32 14.25 41.16
CA ALA A 13 18.91 14.16 40.74
C ALA A 13 18.73 12.92 39.85
N SER A 14 17.81 12.06 40.26
CA SER A 14 17.41 10.89 39.51
C SER A 14 16.86 11.33 38.12
N VAL A 15 17.53 10.95 37.05
CA VAL A 15 17.04 11.14 35.70
C VAL A 15 15.81 10.24 35.56
N ALA A 16 14.63 10.86 35.56
CA ALA A 16 13.40 10.15 35.28
C ALA A 16 13.51 9.53 33.87
N THR A 17 13.60 8.20 33.82
CA THR A 17 13.52 7.45 32.56
C THR A 17 12.16 7.71 31.96
N LEU A 18 12.08 8.54 30.91
CA LEU A 18 10.89 8.71 30.14
C LEU A 18 10.47 7.33 29.60
N ALA A 19 9.34 6.83 30.10
CA ALA A 19 8.74 5.63 29.57
C ALA A 19 8.59 5.80 28.05
N PRO A 20 8.88 4.76 27.24
CA PRO A 20 8.69 4.85 25.80
C PRO A 20 7.27 5.28 25.52
N ALA A 21 7.09 6.37 24.77
CA ALA A 21 5.79 6.86 24.39
C ALA A 21 5.01 5.69 23.75
N ALA A 22 3.79 5.45 24.22
CA ALA A 22 2.93 4.42 23.66
C ALA A 22 2.90 4.57 22.12
N PRO A 23 2.98 3.47 21.35
CA PRO A 23 3.06 3.53 19.91
C PRO A 23 1.88 4.37 19.42
N ARG A 24 2.19 5.49 18.78
CA ARG A 24 1.21 6.38 18.16
C ARG A 24 0.64 5.64 16.96
N GLY A 25 -0.39 4.80 17.19
CA GLY A 25 -1.09 4.07 16.15
C GLY A 25 -2.39 4.78 15.80
N LEU A 26 -2.81 4.65 14.55
CA LEU A 26 -4.15 5.02 14.13
C LEU A 26 -5.15 4.08 14.80
N VAL A 27 -6.08 4.65 15.59
CA VAL A 27 -7.13 3.90 16.30
C VAL A 27 -8.45 4.58 15.99
N ASP A 28 -9.46 3.81 15.61
CA ASP A 28 -10.80 4.36 15.36
C ASP A 28 -11.59 4.58 16.66
N GLY A 29 -12.77 5.17 16.53
CA GLY A 29 -13.66 5.45 17.68
C GLY A 29 -14.16 4.21 18.43
N PHE A 30 -13.92 3.00 17.91
CA PHE A 30 -14.25 1.72 18.52
C PHE A 30 -13.04 1.00 19.14
N GLY A 31 -11.88 1.65 19.17
CA GLY A 31 -10.65 1.08 19.68
C GLY A 31 -9.93 0.11 18.73
N ARG A 32 -10.36 0.02 17.44
CA ARG A 32 -9.72 -0.85 16.46
C ARG A 32 -8.49 -0.18 15.89
N ARG A 33 -7.39 -0.92 15.81
CA ARG A 33 -6.14 -0.45 15.21
C ARG A 33 -6.27 -0.46 13.68
N ILE A 34 -5.90 0.65 13.05
CA ILE A 34 -5.83 0.77 11.59
C ILE A 34 -4.39 0.52 11.17
N ASP A 35 -4.09 -0.69 10.71
CA ASP A 35 -2.76 -1.14 10.31
C ASP A 35 -2.66 -1.49 8.82
N TYR A 36 -3.73 -1.28 8.07
CA TYR A 36 -3.86 -1.66 6.67
C TYR A 36 -4.24 -0.46 5.80
N LEU A 37 -3.47 -0.25 4.73
CA LEU A 37 -3.67 0.83 3.76
C LEU A 37 -3.89 0.26 2.35
N ARG A 38 -4.90 0.76 1.66
CA ARG A 38 -5.10 0.51 0.23
C ARG A 38 -4.71 1.77 -0.54
N VAL A 39 -3.83 1.61 -1.52
CA VAL A 39 -3.35 2.70 -2.39
C VAL A 39 -3.86 2.44 -3.80
N SER A 40 -4.79 3.27 -4.25
CA SER A 40 -5.22 3.26 -5.66
C SER A 40 -4.18 3.99 -6.50
N VAL A 41 -3.53 3.27 -7.41
CA VAL A 41 -2.44 3.82 -8.21
C VAL A 41 -2.92 4.34 -9.58
N THR A 42 -4.10 3.95 -10.01
CA THR A 42 -4.70 4.37 -11.30
C THR A 42 -6.20 4.10 -11.29
N ASP A 43 -6.97 4.84 -12.05
CA ASP A 43 -8.36 4.52 -12.38
C ASP A 43 -8.49 3.70 -13.66
N ARG A 44 -7.43 3.65 -14.49
CA ARG A 44 -7.42 2.90 -15.76
C ARG A 44 -7.58 1.41 -15.52
N CYS A 45 -8.43 0.80 -16.35
CA CYS A 45 -8.62 -0.63 -16.40
C CYS A 45 -8.78 -1.09 -17.85
N ASP A 46 -8.28 -2.26 -18.16
CA ASP A 46 -8.42 -2.88 -19.48
C ASP A 46 -9.68 -3.76 -19.60
N LEU A 47 -10.38 -3.99 -18.49
CA LEU A 47 -11.69 -4.63 -18.46
C LEU A 47 -12.83 -3.61 -18.33
N ARG A 48 -14.04 -4.03 -18.65
CA ARG A 48 -15.27 -3.21 -18.59
C ARG A 48 -16.37 -3.98 -17.87
N CYS A 49 -16.07 -4.41 -16.63
CA CYS A 49 -16.99 -5.16 -15.81
C CYS A 49 -18.30 -4.40 -15.61
N GLY A 50 -19.43 -5.06 -15.87
CA GLY A 50 -20.75 -4.44 -15.88
C GLY A 50 -21.16 -3.83 -14.53
N TYR A 51 -20.61 -4.36 -13.42
CA TYR A 51 -20.84 -3.88 -12.06
C TYR A 51 -19.88 -2.79 -11.61
N CYS A 52 -18.73 -2.62 -12.32
CA CYS A 52 -17.66 -1.70 -11.92
C CYS A 52 -17.71 -0.39 -12.70
N MET A 53 -18.01 -0.43 -13.99
CA MET A 53 -18.00 0.74 -14.86
C MET A 53 -19.35 1.03 -15.46
N PRO A 54 -19.78 2.31 -15.52
CA PRO A 54 -20.99 2.71 -16.21
C PRO A 54 -20.93 2.32 -17.69
N LYS A 55 -22.09 1.93 -18.22
CA LYS A 55 -22.25 1.61 -19.64
C LYS A 55 -21.81 2.80 -20.51
N GLY A 56 -20.88 2.57 -21.43
CA GLY A 56 -20.40 3.62 -22.34
C GLY A 56 -19.28 4.52 -21.80
N PHE A 57 -18.75 4.27 -20.60
CA PHE A 57 -17.61 5.01 -20.08
C PHE A 57 -16.37 4.86 -20.97
N LYS A 58 -15.85 5.99 -21.46
CA LYS A 58 -14.70 6.05 -22.38
C LYS A 58 -13.56 6.93 -21.87
N GLY A 59 -13.77 7.69 -20.81
CA GLY A 59 -12.87 8.72 -20.34
C GLY A 59 -12.03 8.27 -19.15
N PHE A 60 -10.84 7.73 -19.39
CA PHE A 60 -9.79 7.70 -18.40
C PHE A 60 -8.88 8.89 -18.70
N GLU A 61 -8.92 9.88 -17.84
CA GLU A 61 -7.98 11.00 -17.90
C GLU A 61 -6.97 10.82 -16.78
N GLU A 62 -5.69 11.04 -17.06
CA GLU A 62 -4.69 11.21 -16.01
C GLU A 62 -4.60 12.71 -15.70
N PRO A 63 -5.26 13.21 -14.66
CA PRO A 63 -5.12 14.59 -14.26
C PRO A 63 -3.66 14.91 -13.95
N ALA A 64 -3.21 16.10 -14.33
CA ALA A 64 -1.83 16.52 -14.09
C ALA A 64 -1.44 16.58 -12.59
N ASN A 65 -2.46 16.60 -11.72
CA ASN A 65 -2.29 16.62 -10.26
C ASN A 65 -2.34 15.22 -9.61
N TRP A 66 -2.31 14.14 -10.38
CA TRP A 66 -2.15 12.82 -9.79
C TRP A 66 -0.80 12.67 -9.12
N LEU A 67 -0.81 11.95 -8.00
CA LEU A 67 0.42 11.66 -7.27
C LEU A 67 1.40 10.86 -8.14
N ARG A 68 2.64 11.31 -8.12
CA ARG A 68 3.77 10.58 -8.69
C ARG A 68 4.15 9.41 -7.75
N HIS A 69 4.98 8.50 -8.23
CA HIS A 69 5.41 7.34 -7.46
C HIS A 69 6.16 7.72 -6.19
N ASP A 70 7.02 8.74 -6.26
CA ASP A 70 7.75 9.26 -5.10
C ASP A 70 6.82 9.86 -4.04
N GLU A 71 5.77 10.56 -4.47
CA GLU A 71 4.75 11.11 -3.57
C GLU A 71 3.90 10.03 -2.92
N MET A 72 3.51 8.98 -3.69
CA MET A 72 2.80 7.82 -3.15
C MET A 72 3.65 7.06 -2.13
N ALA A 73 4.92 6.81 -2.44
CA ALA A 73 5.84 6.15 -1.53
C ALA A 73 6.01 6.96 -0.22
N ARG A 74 6.15 8.29 -0.33
CA ARG A 74 6.22 9.18 0.82
C ARG A 74 4.96 9.13 1.68
N LEU A 75 3.77 9.09 1.07
CA LEU A 75 2.52 8.94 1.84
C LEU A 75 2.49 7.60 2.57
N VAL A 76 2.89 6.50 1.92
CA VAL A 76 2.96 5.18 2.58
C VAL A 76 3.93 5.21 3.75
N ASP A 77 5.10 5.83 3.62
CA ASP A 77 6.08 5.99 4.69
C ASP A 77 5.51 6.76 5.89
N LEU A 78 4.79 7.85 5.65
CA LEU A 78 4.10 8.60 6.70
C LEU A 78 3.06 7.73 7.43
N PHE A 79 2.26 6.93 6.70
CA PHE A 79 1.31 6.01 7.30
C PHE A 79 1.98 4.86 8.05
N ALA A 80 3.13 4.36 7.55
CA ALA A 80 3.93 3.37 8.26
C ALA A 80 4.43 3.92 9.60
N GLY A 81 4.87 5.18 9.64
CA GLY A 81 5.21 5.90 10.87
C GLY A 81 4.04 6.06 11.86
N LEU A 82 2.80 6.03 11.35
CA LEU A 82 1.57 6.05 12.14
C LEU A 82 1.07 4.63 12.53
N GLY A 83 1.81 3.58 12.17
CA GLY A 83 1.52 2.21 12.58
C GLY A 83 0.83 1.34 11.53
N VAL A 84 0.68 1.81 10.29
CA VAL A 84 0.29 0.95 9.16
C VAL A 84 1.43 -0.01 8.86
N ARG A 85 1.10 -1.30 8.71
CA ARG A 85 2.06 -2.38 8.46
C ARG A 85 1.81 -3.12 7.16
N ARG A 86 0.58 -3.10 6.71
CA ARG A 86 0.13 -3.82 5.52
C ARG A 86 -0.32 -2.84 4.46
N VAL A 87 0.21 -2.99 3.25
CA VAL A 87 -0.11 -2.13 2.12
C VAL A 87 -0.65 -2.96 0.97
N ARG A 88 -1.69 -2.48 0.32
CA ARG A 88 -2.21 -3.08 -0.91
C ARG A 88 -2.28 -2.06 -2.03
N LEU A 89 -1.55 -2.34 -3.09
CA LEU A 89 -1.69 -1.60 -4.34
C LEU A 89 -2.95 -2.08 -5.08
N THR A 90 -3.73 -1.13 -5.55
CA THR A 90 -5.00 -1.37 -6.23
C THR A 90 -5.25 -0.25 -7.25
N GLY A 91 -6.46 -0.15 -7.77
CA GLY A 91 -6.87 0.88 -8.72
C GLY A 91 -8.00 0.36 -9.59
N GLY A 92 -8.05 0.78 -10.83
CA GLY A 92 -8.73 0.03 -11.87
C GLY A 92 -7.95 -1.28 -12.09
N GLU A 93 -6.93 -1.26 -12.95
CA GLU A 93 -5.95 -2.34 -13.04
C GLU A 93 -4.54 -1.77 -12.77
N PRO A 94 -3.94 -2.04 -11.60
CA PRO A 94 -2.66 -1.41 -11.22
C PRO A 94 -1.51 -1.77 -12.15
N LEU A 95 -1.54 -2.94 -12.80
CA LEU A 95 -0.49 -3.37 -13.72
C LEU A 95 -0.48 -2.58 -15.04
N LEU A 96 -1.48 -1.74 -15.29
CA LEU A 96 -1.49 -0.78 -16.40
C LEU A 96 -0.71 0.50 -16.07
N ARG A 97 -0.47 0.80 -14.79
CA ARG A 97 0.31 1.99 -14.44
C ARG A 97 1.78 1.75 -14.75
N ARG A 98 2.32 2.62 -15.61
CA ARG A 98 3.75 2.55 -15.97
C ARG A 98 4.61 2.68 -14.70
N GLY A 99 5.60 1.80 -14.53
CA GLY A 99 6.53 1.81 -13.40
C GLY A 99 5.92 1.36 -12.07
N VAL A 100 4.78 0.67 -12.06
CA VAL A 100 4.15 0.17 -10.82
C VAL A 100 5.05 -0.82 -10.07
N THR A 101 5.89 -1.59 -10.78
CA THR A 101 6.88 -2.49 -10.16
C THR A 101 7.96 -1.73 -9.41
N ASP A 102 8.39 -0.57 -9.91
CA ASP A 102 9.38 0.29 -9.25
C ASP A 102 8.77 0.92 -7.99
N LEU A 103 7.50 1.36 -8.09
CA LEU A 103 6.75 1.82 -6.93
C LEU A 103 6.62 0.71 -5.88
N ALA A 104 6.29 -0.52 -6.29
CA ALA A 104 6.18 -1.66 -5.39
C ALA A 104 7.51 -1.93 -4.68
N ALA A 105 8.64 -1.92 -5.41
CA ALA A 105 9.98 -2.10 -4.83
C ALA A 105 10.31 -1.00 -3.81
N THR A 106 9.97 0.25 -4.13
CA THR A 106 10.17 1.38 -3.22
C THR A 106 9.37 1.21 -1.93
N ILE A 107 8.09 0.81 -2.04
CA ILE A 107 7.21 0.62 -0.88
C ILE A 107 7.66 -0.59 -0.05
N ALA A 108 8.01 -1.71 -0.68
CA ALA A 108 8.49 -2.90 0.01
C ALA A 108 9.78 -2.66 0.82
N ALA A 109 10.60 -1.69 0.40
CA ALA A 109 11.83 -1.31 1.09
C ALA A 109 11.61 -0.34 2.26
N LEU A 110 10.38 0.18 2.46
CA LEU A 110 10.10 1.15 3.54
C LEU A 110 10.14 0.46 4.91
N PRO A 111 10.83 1.06 5.89
CA PRO A 111 10.80 0.57 7.26
C PRO A 111 9.37 0.55 7.81
N GLY A 112 8.92 -0.57 8.32
CA GLY A 112 7.60 -0.71 8.92
C GLY A 112 6.50 -1.15 7.97
N VAL A 113 6.77 -1.38 6.70
CA VAL A 113 5.88 -2.14 5.79
C VAL A 113 6.27 -3.61 5.90
N ASP A 114 5.41 -4.41 6.53
CA ASP A 114 5.66 -5.83 6.78
C ASP A 114 5.04 -6.73 5.70
N ASP A 115 4.09 -6.22 4.93
CA ASP A 115 3.31 -6.99 3.96
C ASP A 115 2.84 -6.08 2.83
N LEU A 116 3.37 -6.33 1.64
CA LEU A 116 2.95 -5.66 0.41
C LEU A 116 2.15 -6.62 -0.47
N SER A 117 0.93 -6.25 -0.78
CA SER A 117 0.05 -7.01 -1.67
C SER A 117 -0.45 -6.17 -2.84
N LEU A 118 -0.92 -6.84 -3.89
CA LEU A 118 -1.47 -6.20 -5.08
C LEU A 118 -2.76 -6.90 -5.49
N SER A 119 -3.80 -6.11 -5.81
CA SER A 119 -5.04 -6.62 -6.40
C SER A 119 -5.01 -6.40 -7.91
N THR A 120 -5.31 -7.42 -8.68
CA THR A 120 -5.26 -7.38 -10.15
C THR A 120 -6.38 -8.21 -10.77
N ASN A 121 -6.82 -7.84 -11.95
CA ASN A 121 -7.69 -8.68 -12.78
C ASN A 121 -6.93 -9.83 -13.48
N GLY A 122 -5.61 -9.86 -13.34
CA GLY A 122 -4.73 -10.92 -13.87
C GLY A 122 -4.36 -10.79 -15.34
N THR A 123 -4.98 -9.92 -16.14
CA THR A 123 -4.75 -9.83 -17.60
C THR A 123 -3.30 -9.54 -17.99
N GLN A 124 -2.58 -8.80 -17.14
CA GLN A 124 -1.18 -8.43 -17.35
C GLN A 124 -0.21 -9.23 -16.47
N LEU A 125 -0.72 -10.14 -15.64
CA LEU A 125 0.07 -10.79 -14.60
C LEU A 125 1.25 -11.58 -15.16
N ALA A 126 1.06 -12.34 -16.25
CA ALA A 126 2.14 -13.12 -16.86
C ALA A 126 3.36 -12.28 -17.25
N ARG A 127 3.16 -11.02 -17.64
CA ARG A 127 4.24 -10.09 -18.01
C ARG A 127 4.96 -9.50 -16.79
N HIS A 128 4.28 -9.37 -15.67
CA HIS A 128 4.75 -8.64 -14.49
C HIS A 128 5.13 -9.55 -13.32
N ALA A 129 4.76 -10.83 -13.32
CA ALA A 129 4.89 -11.72 -12.19
C ALA A 129 6.32 -11.79 -11.62
N ALA A 130 7.34 -11.99 -12.49
CA ALA A 130 8.73 -12.05 -12.07
C ALA A 130 9.21 -10.70 -11.46
N ALA A 131 8.84 -9.58 -12.09
CA ALA A 131 9.22 -8.26 -11.61
C ALA A 131 8.52 -7.91 -10.28
N LEU A 132 7.24 -8.27 -10.11
CA LEU A 132 6.52 -8.09 -8.84
C LEU A 132 7.15 -8.91 -7.71
N ARG A 133 7.54 -10.16 -8.00
CA ARG A 133 8.25 -10.99 -7.02
C ARG A 133 9.58 -10.37 -6.62
N ALA A 134 10.37 -9.92 -7.60
CA ALA A 134 11.65 -9.25 -7.36
C ALA A 134 11.48 -7.93 -6.60
N ALA A 135 10.37 -7.22 -6.82
CA ALA A 135 10.01 -5.98 -6.13
C ALA A 135 9.55 -6.19 -4.67
N GLY A 136 9.45 -7.43 -4.18
CA GLY A 136 9.03 -7.70 -2.80
C GLY A 136 7.52 -7.73 -2.59
N VAL A 137 6.72 -7.96 -3.64
CA VAL A 137 5.29 -8.20 -3.47
C VAL A 137 5.08 -9.59 -2.88
N ASP A 138 4.49 -9.65 -1.68
CA ASP A 138 4.29 -10.88 -0.92
C ASP A 138 3.08 -11.67 -1.40
N ARG A 139 2.01 -10.98 -1.78
CA ARG A 139 0.72 -11.59 -2.11
C ARG A 139 0.02 -10.91 -3.27
N LEU A 140 -0.68 -11.72 -4.06
CA LEU A 140 -1.58 -11.27 -5.12
C LEU A 140 -3.02 -11.64 -4.79
N ASN A 141 -3.92 -10.68 -5.00
CA ASN A 141 -5.36 -10.91 -5.02
C ASN A 141 -5.83 -10.83 -6.47
N ILE A 142 -6.14 -11.97 -7.07
CA ILE A 142 -6.64 -12.01 -8.44
C ILE A 142 -8.16 -11.97 -8.39
N SER A 143 -8.74 -10.95 -9.03
CA SER A 143 -10.18 -10.80 -9.16
C SER A 143 -10.65 -11.60 -10.37
N LEU A 144 -11.40 -12.68 -10.11
CA LEU A 144 -11.92 -13.56 -11.13
C LEU A 144 -13.33 -14.01 -10.71
N ASP A 145 -14.36 -13.62 -11.48
CA ASP A 145 -15.75 -13.91 -11.16
C ASP A 145 -16.21 -15.27 -11.70
N THR A 146 -15.61 -15.73 -12.80
CA THR A 146 -15.97 -17.00 -13.45
C THR A 146 -14.76 -17.63 -14.14
N LEU A 147 -14.76 -18.96 -14.20
CA LEU A 147 -13.81 -19.76 -15.00
C LEU A 147 -14.43 -20.19 -16.34
N ASP A 148 -15.72 -19.91 -16.56
CA ASP A 148 -16.38 -20.19 -17.83
C ASP A 148 -16.02 -19.09 -18.85
N ALA A 149 -15.51 -19.51 -20.01
CA ALA A 149 -15.04 -18.59 -21.05
C ALA A 149 -16.18 -17.77 -21.70
N ALA A 150 -17.38 -18.32 -21.79
CA ALA A 150 -18.53 -17.61 -22.33
C ALA A 150 -19.05 -16.56 -21.35
N GLU A 151 -19.22 -16.94 -20.08
CA GLU A 151 -19.59 -16.01 -19.01
C GLU A 151 -18.54 -14.92 -18.81
N PHE A 152 -17.25 -15.23 -18.96
CA PHE A 152 -16.18 -14.25 -18.87
C PHE A 152 -16.37 -13.11 -19.86
N GLY A 153 -16.72 -13.40 -21.10
CA GLY A 153 -17.00 -12.38 -22.11
C GLY A 153 -18.13 -11.45 -21.71
N ASP A 154 -19.17 -11.99 -21.07
CA ASP A 154 -20.33 -11.21 -20.64
C ASP A 154 -20.05 -10.36 -19.40
N VAL A 155 -19.36 -10.91 -18.41
CA VAL A 155 -19.02 -10.21 -17.15
C VAL A 155 -18.02 -9.10 -17.39
N TYR A 156 -16.93 -9.39 -18.08
CA TYR A 156 -15.81 -8.46 -18.23
C TYR A 156 -15.87 -7.61 -19.50
N LYS A 157 -16.79 -7.90 -20.41
CA LYS A 157 -17.05 -7.14 -21.65
C LYS A 157 -15.79 -6.77 -22.43
N ARG A 158 -14.85 -7.68 -22.47
CA ARG A 158 -13.63 -7.54 -23.26
C ARG A 158 -13.71 -8.41 -24.50
N GLN A 159 -13.78 -7.77 -25.65
CA GLN A 159 -13.66 -8.49 -26.92
C GLN A 159 -12.22 -8.93 -27.14
N GLY A 160 -12.00 -10.21 -27.44
CA GLY A 160 -10.71 -10.73 -27.92
C GLY A 160 -9.74 -11.32 -26.90
N ILE A 161 -10.17 -11.67 -25.68
CA ILE A 161 -9.39 -12.55 -24.81
C ILE A 161 -9.76 -14.01 -25.14
N THR A 162 -8.82 -14.75 -25.72
CA THR A 162 -8.88 -16.20 -25.78
C THR A 162 -8.07 -16.77 -24.63
N TRP A 163 -8.67 -17.65 -23.84
CA TRP A 163 -7.95 -18.49 -22.90
C TRP A 163 -7.19 -19.55 -23.69
N THR A 164 -5.88 -19.53 -23.63
CA THR A 164 -4.99 -20.62 -24.10
C THR A 164 -4.31 -21.25 -22.90
#